data_e8dfe27ed5cf1185f28354e62ee69e23
#
_entry.id   e8dfe27ed5cf1185f28354e62ee69e23
#
_cell.length_a   1.000
_cell.length_b   1.000
_cell.length_c   1.000
_cell.angle_alpha   90.00
_cell.angle_beta   90.00
_cell.angle_gamma   90.00
#
_symmetry.space_group_name_H-M   'P 1'
#
loop_
_entity.id
_entity.type
_entity.pdbx_description
1 polymer ?
#
loop_
_entity_poly.entity_id
_entity_poly.type
_entity_poly.pdbx_seq_one_letter_code
_entity_poly.pdbx_strand_id
1 'polypeptide(L)'
;MSQNLFAVMRDHVVEALRALLPQLTPEQVARVEVTPTRDPAHGDMATNAAMVAAKPAGQNPRSLAQSLAERRGAHPLLAGAEPAGPGFVNLRLSTAALLGQIPVILRAGEAYGDGSVGAGVRVNVEYVSANPTGPMHIGHCRGAVVGDALARVMAKAGFTVTTEYYVNDAGGQVQALGWAAYWRYLQAIGSPITAEEFDAATPTGLQYRGDYLIPVGQALSEQFGAALATPDLGVAEPDLWFDRVRELALSMMMTEIREDLALLGVRQEVFSSERALLESGAVDRAIATLDEKGLIYEGVLEPPKGKTPEDWEPRPQTLFRATEFGDDVDRPLRKSDGSNTYFANDIAYHADKIARGAEVMIDVWGADHGGYVSRMKAVVKALSDGRVPLEIVLCQIVHVIRGGQPVRMSKRAGTFVTLRDLLDEVGRDAVRFTMLMRKSDAQMEFDLDQAVAQTRENPVFYVQYAHARCRSVLRAARDSPGAAAIEATALAEADLSALDDPQELALIRRLISWPRLVEGAALAREPHRVAFFLYDLAGEFHMLWNKGRDDSTLRFLQAEDVVGTSARLALVAATAMVIRSGLFVLGVTPAEEMR
;
A
#
# COMPACT_ATOMS: atom_id res chain seq x y z
N MET A 1 22.75 7.66 -14.21
CA MET A 1 23.34 7.71 -12.86
C MET A 1 22.20 7.55 -11.86
N SER A 2 22.41 6.87 -10.74
CA SER A 2 21.40 6.73 -9.69
C SER A 2 20.98 8.10 -9.17
N GLN A 3 19.68 8.37 -9.08
CA GLN A 3 19.14 9.59 -8.47
C GLN A 3 19.25 9.55 -6.93
N ASN A 4 19.50 8.36 -6.37
CA ASN A 4 19.65 8.15 -4.93
C ASN A 4 21.07 8.46 -4.48
N LEU A 5 21.28 9.68 -3.99
CA LEU A 5 22.59 10.12 -3.52
C LEU A 5 23.14 9.26 -2.36
N PHE A 6 22.26 8.66 -1.54
CA PHE A 6 22.68 7.73 -0.48
C PHE A 6 23.23 6.44 -1.05
N ALA A 7 22.68 5.94 -2.15
CA ALA A 7 23.21 4.77 -2.85
C ALA A 7 24.58 5.08 -3.48
N VAL A 8 24.73 6.22 -4.12
CA VAL A 8 26.01 6.69 -4.65
C VAL A 8 27.07 6.77 -3.54
N MET A 9 26.73 7.37 -2.41
CA MET A 9 27.65 7.46 -1.26
C MET A 9 27.96 6.09 -0.66
N ARG A 10 26.98 5.18 -0.61
CA ARG A 10 27.21 3.79 -0.17
C ARG A 10 28.24 3.10 -1.04
N ASP A 11 28.14 3.22 -2.35
CA ASP A 11 29.06 2.59 -3.28
C ASP A 11 30.49 3.15 -3.10
N HIS A 12 30.63 4.45 -2.91
CA HIS A 12 31.94 5.06 -2.59
C HIS A 12 32.49 4.60 -1.23
N VAL A 13 31.63 4.47 -0.21
CA VAL A 13 32.05 3.95 1.10
C VAL A 13 32.50 2.49 0.97
N VAL A 14 31.78 1.67 0.22
CA VAL A 14 32.12 0.27 -0.05
C VAL A 14 33.43 0.14 -0.81
N GLU A 15 33.67 0.99 -1.81
CA GLU A 15 34.93 1.03 -2.55
C GLU A 15 36.12 1.33 -1.61
N ALA A 16 35.97 2.34 -0.75
CA ALA A 16 37.00 2.66 0.23
C ALA A 16 37.23 1.55 1.25
N LEU A 17 36.15 0.92 1.70
CA LEU A 17 36.19 -0.20 2.64
C LEU A 17 36.91 -1.40 2.04
N ARG A 18 36.65 -1.76 0.77
CA ARG A 18 37.31 -2.83 0.03
C ARG A 18 38.80 -2.55 -0.19
N ALA A 19 39.15 -1.27 -0.40
CA ALA A 19 40.55 -0.88 -0.52
C ALA A 19 41.34 -0.99 0.80
N LEU A 20 40.65 -0.87 1.95
CA LEU A 20 41.24 -1.10 3.27
C LEU A 20 41.24 -2.59 3.65
N LEU A 21 40.23 -3.33 3.25
CA LEU A 21 39.91 -4.70 3.65
C LEU A 21 39.51 -5.55 2.43
N PRO A 22 40.45 -5.94 1.57
CA PRO A 22 40.13 -6.70 0.33
C PRO A 22 39.49 -8.07 0.56
N GLN A 23 39.61 -8.62 1.77
CA GLN A 23 39.10 -9.95 2.14
C GLN A 23 37.60 -9.99 2.48
N LEU A 24 36.91 -8.84 2.49
CA LEU A 24 35.46 -8.80 2.82
C LEU A 24 34.63 -9.51 1.75
N THR A 25 33.70 -10.37 2.20
CA THR A 25 32.79 -11.09 1.31
C THR A 25 31.67 -10.19 0.78
N PRO A 26 31.05 -10.53 -0.36
CA PRO A 26 29.88 -9.81 -0.86
C PRO A 26 28.74 -9.68 0.18
N GLU A 27 28.49 -10.74 0.98
CA GLU A 27 27.43 -10.76 2.01
C GLU A 27 27.73 -9.77 3.15
N GLN A 28 29.02 -9.63 3.52
CA GLN A 28 29.44 -8.65 4.52
C GLN A 28 29.26 -7.23 4.00
N VAL A 29 29.67 -6.98 2.77
CA VAL A 29 29.54 -5.67 2.10
C VAL A 29 28.06 -5.30 1.88
N ALA A 30 27.21 -6.28 1.61
CA ALA A 30 25.76 -6.04 1.44
C ALA A 30 25.10 -5.43 2.69
N ARG A 31 25.66 -5.64 3.89
CA ARG A 31 25.19 -5.09 5.16
C ARG A 31 25.62 -3.64 5.42
N VAL A 32 26.45 -3.07 4.55
CA VAL A 32 26.86 -1.66 4.66
C VAL A 32 25.70 -0.77 4.22
N GLU A 33 25.34 0.18 5.09
CA GLU A 33 24.30 1.16 4.86
C GLU A 33 24.84 2.58 4.95
N VAL A 34 24.20 3.49 4.21
CA VAL A 34 24.33 4.94 4.36
C VAL A 34 22.92 5.51 4.60
N THR A 35 22.74 6.15 5.72
CA THR A 35 21.44 6.65 6.19
C THR A 35 21.53 8.14 6.54
N PRO A 36 20.42 8.90 6.53
CA PRO A 36 20.41 10.25 7.08
C PRO A 36 20.84 10.25 8.54
N THR A 37 21.57 11.27 8.97
CA THR A 37 21.80 11.49 10.40
C THR A 37 20.51 11.93 11.09
N ARG A 38 20.39 11.65 12.39
CA ARG A 38 19.26 12.13 13.19
C ARG A 38 19.33 13.62 13.47
N ASP A 39 20.54 14.13 13.62
CA ASP A 39 20.83 15.55 13.90
C ASP A 39 21.77 16.08 12.80
N PRO A 40 21.36 17.11 12.05
CA PRO A 40 22.19 17.75 11.03
C PRO A 40 23.53 18.28 11.55
N ALA A 41 23.65 18.57 12.86
CA ALA A 41 24.92 18.97 13.48
C ALA A 41 26.01 17.91 13.30
N HIS A 42 25.62 16.63 13.22
CA HIS A 42 26.52 15.50 13.02
C HIS A 42 26.80 15.16 11.55
N GLY A 43 26.36 15.98 10.60
CA GLY A 43 26.52 15.76 9.16
C GLY A 43 25.19 15.39 8.49
N ASP A 44 25.25 15.07 7.19
CA ASP A 44 24.07 14.81 6.37
C ASP A 44 23.75 13.31 6.30
N MET A 45 24.77 12.48 6.37
CA MET A 45 24.67 11.01 6.26
C MET A 45 25.55 10.32 7.29
N ALA A 46 25.19 9.11 7.67
CA ALA A 46 26.00 8.24 8.52
C ALA A 46 26.11 6.84 7.91
N THR A 47 27.28 6.21 8.05
CA THR A 47 27.46 4.81 7.62
C THR A 47 27.90 3.92 8.77
N ASN A 48 27.40 2.67 8.76
CA ASN A 48 27.78 1.58 9.66
C ASN A 48 28.97 0.75 9.13
N ALA A 49 29.63 1.16 8.06
CA ALA A 49 30.61 0.38 7.32
C ALA A 49 31.73 -0.19 8.21
N ALA A 50 32.29 0.61 9.11
CA ALA A 50 33.33 0.15 10.02
C ALA A 50 32.81 -0.86 11.07
N MET A 51 31.58 -0.69 11.56
CA MET A 51 30.95 -1.66 12.48
C MET A 51 30.74 -3.02 11.81
N VAL A 52 30.26 -3.02 10.57
CA VAL A 52 30.02 -4.24 9.79
C VAL A 52 31.33 -4.99 9.51
N ALA A 53 32.39 -4.27 9.16
CA ALA A 53 33.66 -4.84 8.70
C ALA A 53 34.64 -5.15 9.81
N ALA A 54 34.57 -4.53 10.97
CA ALA A 54 35.55 -4.65 12.04
C ALA A 54 35.72 -6.08 12.58
N LYS A 55 34.60 -6.75 12.90
CA LYS A 55 34.64 -8.11 13.44
C LYS A 55 35.22 -9.13 12.44
N PRO A 56 34.77 -9.17 11.16
CA PRO A 56 35.40 -10.03 10.15
C PRO A 56 36.88 -9.75 9.90
N ALA A 57 37.31 -8.49 10.06
CA ALA A 57 38.69 -8.07 9.84
C ALA A 57 39.57 -8.20 11.11
N GLY A 58 39.03 -8.59 12.24
CA GLY A 58 39.77 -8.65 13.50
C GLY A 58 40.28 -7.28 13.99
N GLN A 59 39.59 -6.20 13.62
CA GLN A 59 39.99 -4.82 13.93
C GLN A 59 39.03 -4.13 14.92
N ASN A 60 39.52 -3.08 15.54
CA ASN A 60 38.66 -2.23 16.38
C ASN A 60 37.76 -1.36 15.49
N PRO A 61 36.40 -1.33 15.70
CA PRO A 61 35.49 -0.58 14.87
C PRO A 61 35.79 0.92 14.82
N ARG A 62 36.23 1.52 15.94
CA ARG A 62 36.54 2.94 16.03
C ARG A 62 37.80 3.31 15.25
N SER A 63 38.82 2.45 15.32
CA SER A 63 40.06 2.65 14.53
C SER A 63 39.80 2.51 13.04
N LEU A 64 38.98 1.52 12.65
CA LEU A 64 38.57 1.37 11.26
C LEU A 64 37.70 2.55 10.77
N ALA A 65 36.80 3.08 11.61
CA ALA A 65 36.05 4.27 11.30
C ALA A 65 36.95 5.50 11.08
N GLN A 66 38.00 5.63 11.89
CA GLN A 66 39.00 6.70 11.69
C GLN A 66 39.70 6.58 10.33
N SER A 67 40.21 5.39 10.00
CA SER A 67 40.87 5.15 8.71
C SER A 67 39.94 5.37 7.51
N LEU A 68 38.67 5.00 7.66
CA LEU A 68 37.66 5.20 6.62
C LEU A 68 37.32 6.69 6.45
N ALA A 69 37.20 7.44 7.55
CA ALA A 69 36.93 8.88 7.54
C ALA A 69 38.09 9.66 6.87
N GLU A 70 39.34 9.36 7.24
CA GLU A 70 40.52 9.99 6.64
C GLU A 70 40.60 9.75 5.13
N ARG A 71 40.30 8.52 4.68
CA ARG A 71 40.30 8.19 3.26
C ARG A 71 39.15 8.83 2.49
N ARG A 72 38.00 9.12 3.13
CA ARG A 72 36.80 9.68 2.49
C ARG A 72 36.70 11.19 2.55
N GLY A 73 37.40 11.85 3.47
CA GLY A 73 37.32 13.31 3.61
C GLY A 73 37.73 14.11 2.35
N ALA A 74 38.43 13.48 1.40
CA ALA A 74 38.84 14.09 0.13
C ALA A 74 37.87 13.86 -1.04
N HIS A 75 36.68 13.25 -0.81
CA HIS A 75 35.73 12.99 -1.89
C HIS A 75 35.03 14.27 -2.34
N PRO A 76 34.86 14.54 -3.66
CA PRO A 76 34.32 15.81 -4.18
C PRO A 76 32.90 16.16 -3.69
N LEU A 77 32.10 15.15 -3.36
CA LEU A 77 30.75 15.35 -2.80
C LEU A 77 30.76 15.69 -1.30
N LEU A 78 31.90 15.54 -0.60
CA LEU A 78 31.99 15.70 0.84
C LEU A 78 32.74 16.96 1.22
N ALA A 79 32.21 17.72 2.20
CA ALA A 79 32.92 18.73 2.93
C ALA A 79 33.77 18.14 4.06
N GLY A 80 33.41 16.90 4.53
CA GLY A 80 34.14 16.21 5.58
C GLY A 80 33.55 14.84 5.89
N ALA A 81 34.35 14.03 6.59
CA ALA A 81 33.94 12.76 7.16
C ALA A 81 34.57 12.60 8.55
N GLU A 82 33.79 12.20 9.54
CA GLU A 82 34.20 12.11 10.93
C GLU A 82 33.76 10.79 11.57
N PRO A 83 34.64 10.10 12.34
CA PRO A 83 34.24 8.91 13.09
C PRO A 83 33.27 9.31 14.20
N ALA A 84 32.23 8.50 14.40
CA ALA A 84 31.19 8.74 15.38
C ALA A 84 30.86 7.47 16.19
N GLY A 85 30.58 7.65 17.48
CA GLY A 85 30.18 6.57 18.36
C GLY A 85 31.12 5.36 18.32
N PRO A 86 30.58 4.13 18.36
CA PRO A 86 31.38 2.90 18.46
C PRO A 86 32.00 2.42 17.13
N GLY A 87 31.75 3.11 16.02
CA GLY A 87 32.24 2.69 14.69
C GLY A 87 31.36 3.15 13.52
N PHE A 88 30.58 4.21 13.72
CA PHE A 88 29.94 4.94 12.61
C PHE A 88 30.92 5.93 12.00
N VAL A 89 30.66 6.32 10.77
CA VAL A 89 31.30 7.49 10.14
C VAL A 89 30.19 8.42 9.67
N ASN A 90 30.22 9.66 10.18
CA ASN A 90 29.36 10.73 9.72
C ASN A 90 29.97 11.39 8.48
N LEU A 91 29.15 11.67 7.49
CA LEU A 91 29.53 12.27 6.22
C LEU A 91 28.78 13.60 6.07
N ARG A 92 29.53 14.65 5.81
CA ARG A 92 28.98 15.99 5.54
C ARG A 92 29.12 16.28 4.06
N LEU A 93 28.00 16.49 3.39
CA LEU A 93 27.98 16.87 1.97
C LEU A 93 28.53 18.29 1.80
N SER A 94 29.23 18.54 0.68
CA SER A 94 29.57 19.92 0.29
C SER A 94 28.33 20.69 -0.13
N THR A 95 28.31 21.99 0.09
CA THR A 95 27.21 22.84 -0.38
C THR A 95 26.98 22.68 -1.89
N ALA A 96 28.03 22.59 -2.67
CA ALA A 96 27.92 22.32 -4.12
C ALA A 96 27.22 20.99 -4.43
N ALA A 97 27.49 19.94 -3.65
CA ALA A 97 26.83 18.65 -3.82
C ALA A 97 25.34 18.71 -3.47
N LEU A 98 24.96 19.46 -2.44
CA LEU A 98 23.55 19.70 -2.07
C LEU A 98 22.84 20.50 -3.17
N LEU A 99 23.37 21.65 -3.55
CA LEU A 99 22.77 22.52 -4.57
C LEU A 99 22.66 21.81 -5.92
N GLY A 100 23.68 21.03 -6.28
CA GLY A 100 23.69 20.24 -7.52
C GLY A 100 22.55 19.21 -7.63
N GLN A 101 21.82 18.93 -6.56
CA GLN A 101 20.67 18.03 -6.62
C GLN A 101 19.40 18.73 -7.15
N ILE A 102 19.26 20.03 -7.00
CA ILE A 102 18.10 20.77 -7.54
C ILE A 102 17.98 20.58 -9.07
N PRO A 103 19.03 20.80 -9.89
CA PRO A 103 18.98 20.46 -11.31
C PRO A 103 18.64 19.01 -11.61
N VAL A 104 19.13 18.06 -10.78
CA VAL A 104 18.80 16.62 -10.94
C VAL A 104 17.30 16.40 -10.77
N ILE A 105 16.70 16.97 -9.73
CA ILE A 105 15.25 16.89 -9.47
C ILE A 105 14.47 17.48 -10.64
N LEU A 106 14.82 18.69 -11.07
CA LEU A 106 14.10 19.43 -12.10
C LEU A 106 14.17 18.73 -13.47
N ARG A 107 15.33 18.17 -13.83
CA ARG A 107 15.49 17.43 -15.10
C ARG A 107 14.82 16.07 -15.07
N ALA A 108 14.79 15.39 -13.92
CA ALA A 108 14.11 14.13 -13.77
C ALA A 108 12.57 14.29 -13.75
N GLY A 109 12.05 15.42 -13.25
CA GLY A 109 10.63 15.70 -13.19
C GLY A 109 9.87 14.63 -12.40
N GLU A 110 8.81 14.07 -12.99
CA GLU A 110 7.97 13.03 -12.35
C GLU A 110 8.73 11.72 -12.10
N ALA A 111 9.78 11.44 -12.89
CA ALA A 111 10.64 10.27 -12.71
C ALA A 111 11.63 10.43 -11.54
N TYR A 112 11.69 11.58 -10.86
CA TYR A 112 12.52 11.71 -9.68
C TYR A 112 12.03 10.79 -8.56
N GLY A 113 12.93 9.95 -8.05
CA GLY A 113 12.64 8.90 -7.09
C GLY A 113 12.27 7.55 -7.73
N ASP A 114 12.23 7.45 -9.08
CA ASP A 114 12.15 6.14 -9.72
C ASP A 114 13.42 5.36 -9.43
N GLY A 115 13.24 4.21 -8.79
CA GLY A 115 14.33 3.33 -8.37
C GLY A 115 14.47 2.11 -9.28
N SER A 116 15.56 1.39 -9.06
CA SER A 116 15.82 0.11 -9.74
C SER A 116 16.01 -1.06 -8.75
N VAL A 117 15.72 -0.83 -7.46
CA VAL A 117 15.92 -1.84 -6.43
C VAL A 117 15.03 -3.07 -6.64
N GLY A 118 13.88 -2.88 -7.30
CA GLY A 118 12.98 -3.96 -7.71
C GLY A 118 13.53 -4.83 -8.83
N ALA A 119 14.49 -4.33 -9.61
CA ALA A 119 15.14 -5.05 -10.73
C ALA A 119 14.17 -5.75 -11.70
N GLY A 120 12.94 -5.26 -11.82
CA GLY A 120 11.89 -5.84 -12.65
C GLY A 120 11.26 -7.12 -12.08
N VAL A 121 11.55 -7.51 -10.84
CA VAL A 121 10.91 -8.64 -10.16
C VAL A 121 9.39 -8.50 -10.22
N ARG A 122 8.72 -9.58 -10.65
CA ARG A 122 7.26 -9.61 -10.81
C ARG A 122 6.59 -9.87 -9.47
N VAL A 123 5.84 -8.88 -9.01
CA VAL A 123 5.14 -8.93 -7.72
C VAL A 123 3.64 -8.92 -7.96
N ASN A 124 2.93 -9.89 -7.38
CA ASN A 124 1.48 -9.87 -7.29
C ASN A 124 1.09 -9.25 -5.96
N VAL A 125 0.27 -8.21 -5.98
CA VAL A 125 -0.27 -7.55 -4.78
C VAL A 125 -1.77 -7.73 -4.77
N GLU A 126 -2.26 -8.59 -3.87
CA GLU A 126 -3.69 -8.81 -3.64
C GLU A 126 -4.18 -7.94 -2.48
N TYR A 127 -5.29 -7.26 -2.69
CA TYR A 127 -5.89 -6.44 -1.64
C TYR A 127 -7.37 -6.20 -1.86
N VAL A 128 -8.08 -5.85 -0.80
CA VAL A 128 -9.53 -5.74 -0.68
C VAL A 128 -10.19 -7.11 -0.61
N SER A 129 -10.35 -7.80 -1.73
CA SER A 129 -10.96 -9.15 -1.86
C SER A 129 -12.22 -9.32 -0.98
N ALA A 130 -13.07 -8.26 -0.94
CA ALA A 130 -14.29 -8.26 -0.14
C ALA A 130 -15.33 -9.21 -0.77
N ASN A 131 -16.10 -9.89 0.07
CA ASN A 131 -17.18 -10.75 -0.39
C ASN A 131 -18.25 -9.91 -1.12
N PRO A 132 -18.69 -10.31 -2.33
CA PRO A 132 -19.66 -9.55 -3.13
C PRO A 132 -21.09 -9.72 -2.63
N THR A 133 -21.31 -9.51 -1.34
CA THR A 133 -22.61 -9.72 -0.66
C THR A 133 -23.24 -8.41 -0.18
N GLY A 134 -22.68 -7.28 -0.56
CA GLY A 134 -23.16 -5.96 -0.26
C GLY A 134 -22.13 -4.88 -0.51
N PRO A 135 -22.47 -3.60 -0.30
CA PRO A 135 -21.59 -2.46 -0.55
C PRO A 135 -20.33 -2.52 0.31
N MET A 136 -19.29 -1.89 -0.18
CA MET A 136 -18.06 -1.72 0.58
C MET A 136 -18.29 -0.78 1.77
N HIS A 137 -17.57 -1.02 2.85
CA HIS A 137 -17.62 -0.19 4.05
C HIS A 137 -16.21 0.21 4.49
N ILE A 138 -16.11 1.11 5.46
CA ILE A 138 -14.82 1.64 5.94
C ILE A 138 -13.83 0.57 6.38
N GLY A 139 -14.29 -0.60 6.83
CA GLY A 139 -13.41 -1.72 7.16
C GLY A 139 -12.59 -2.25 5.98
N HIS A 140 -13.11 -2.13 4.75
CA HIS A 140 -12.39 -2.48 3.52
C HIS A 140 -11.48 -1.33 3.03
N CYS A 141 -11.82 -0.08 3.39
CA CYS A 141 -11.16 1.12 2.89
C CYS A 141 -9.65 1.13 3.20
N ARG A 142 -9.28 0.80 4.44
CA ARG A 142 -7.86 0.84 4.85
C ARG A 142 -7.01 -0.16 4.08
N GLY A 143 -7.49 -1.40 3.94
CA GLY A 143 -6.81 -2.42 3.13
C GLY A 143 -6.67 -2.01 1.67
N ALA A 144 -7.72 -1.39 1.10
CA ALA A 144 -7.71 -0.86 -0.26
C ALA A 144 -6.65 0.24 -0.46
N VAL A 145 -6.60 1.21 0.46
CA VAL A 145 -5.65 2.32 0.39
C VAL A 145 -4.21 1.85 0.62
N VAL A 146 -3.98 0.98 1.60
CA VAL A 146 -2.64 0.43 1.90
C VAL A 146 -2.14 -0.41 0.73
N GLY A 147 -2.98 -1.30 0.17
CA GLY A 147 -2.61 -2.15 -0.96
C GLY A 147 -2.28 -1.34 -2.22
N ASP A 148 -3.11 -0.37 -2.57
CA ASP A 148 -2.88 0.49 -3.74
C ASP A 148 -1.63 1.36 -3.59
N ALA A 149 -1.42 1.98 -2.41
CA ALA A 149 -0.22 2.77 -2.14
C ALA A 149 1.05 1.90 -2.12
N LEU A 150 0.96 0.66 -1.61
CA LEU A 150 2.05 -0.31 -1.66
C LEU A 150 2.39 -0.68 -3.11
N ALA A 151 1.40 -1.01 -3.93
CA ALA A 151 1.60 -1.32 -5.34
C ALA A 151 2.29 -0.16 -6.08
N ARG A 152 1.83 1.08 -5.86
CA ARG A 152 2.41 2.29 -6.47
C ARG A 152 3.86 2.56 -6.02
N VAL A 153 4.17 2.44 -4.72
CA VAL A 153 5.54 2.66 -4.24
C VAL A 153 6.48 1.57 -4.73
N MET A 154 6.02 0.32 -4.84
CA MET A 154 6.80 -0.77 -5.42
C MET A 154 7.06 -0.57 -6.91
N ALA A 155 6.06 -0.18 -7.69
CA ALA A 155 6.23 0.15 -9.10
C ALA A 155 7.26 1.28 -9.28
N LYS A 156 7.17 2.35 -8.46
CA LYS A 156 8.15 3.45 -8.47
C LYS A 156 9.57 3.00 -8.07
N ALA A 157 9.69 1.96 -7.24
CA ALA A 157 10.97 1.35 -6.86
C ALA A 157 11.53 0.35 -7.89
N GLY A 158 10.86 0.16 -9.04
CA GLY A 158 11.31 -0.66 -10.17
C GLY A 158 10.87 -2.12 -10.14
N PHE A 159 9.85 -2.47 -9.35
CA PHE A 159 9.18 -3.77 -9.44
C PHE A 159 8.15 -3.78 -10.58
N THR A 160 7.93 -4.94 -11.17
CA THR A 160 6.80 -5.16 -12.09
C THR A 160 5.62 -5.65 -11.27
N VAL A 161 4.66 -4.77 -11.00
CA VAL A 161 3.55 -5.04 -10.08
C VAL A 161 2.29 -5.39 -10.86
N THR A 162 1.63 -6.48 -10.47
CA THR A 162 0.27 -6.84 -10.86
C THR A 162 -0.64 -6.68 -9.65
N THR A 163 -1.72 -5.92 -9.77
CA THR A 163 -2.71 -5.73 -8.71
C THR A 163 -3.89 -6.65 -8.90
N GLU A 164 -4.31 -7.33 -7.84
CA GLU A 164 -5.31 -8.39 -7.93
C GLU A 164 -6.40 -8.28 -6.87
N TYR A 165 -7.61 -8.67 -7.25
CA TYR A 165 -8.78 -8.84 -6.40
C TYR A 165 -9.28 -10.28 -6.51
N TYR A 166 -9.35 -11.01 -5.41
CA TYR A 166 -10.00 -12.32 -5.35
C TYR A 166 -11.51 -12.17 -5.17
N VAL A 167 -12.26 -12.67 -6.14
CA VAL A 167 -13.72 -12.63 -6.13
C VAL A 167 -14.24 -13.92 -5.50
N ASN A 168 -14.72 -13.84 -4.28
CA ASN A 168 -15.35 -14.96 -3.57
C ASN A 168 -16.79 -15.14 -4.08
N ASP A 169 -16.93 -15.67 -5.29
CA ASP A 169 -18.20 -15.90 -6.00
C ASP A 169 -18.70 -17.34 -5.92
N ALA A 170 -18.15 -18.14 -4.99
CA ALA A 170 -18.57 -19.49 -4.66
C ALA A 170 -18.97 -19.60 -3.17
N GLY A 171 -19.55 -20.74 -2.79
CA GLY A 171 -19.85 -21.07 -1.40
C GLY A 171 -21.13 -20.47 -0.81
N GLY A 172 -21.30 -20.66 0.50
CA GLY A 172 -22.57 -20.41 1.20
C GLY A 172 -23.02 -18.94 1.25
N GLN A 173 -22.09 -17.98 1.27
CA GLN A 173 -22.45 -16.56 1.29
C GLN A 173 -23.09 -16.09 -0.02
N VAL A 174 -22.62 -16.63 -1.13
CA VAL A 174 -23.19 -16.34 -2.46
C VAL A 174 -24.56 -16.99 -2.62
N GLN A 175 -24.75 -18.18 -2.03
CA GLN A 175 -26.06 -18.79 -1.99
C GLN A 175 -27.05 -17.94 -1.17
N ALA A 176 -26.64 -17.47 0.00
CA ALA A 176 -27.47 -16.60 0.82
C ALA A 176 -27.79 -15.26 0.12
N LEU A 177 -26.85 -14.70 -0.66
CA LEU A 177 -27.08 -13.53 -1.51
C LEU A 177 -28.15 -13.82 -2.58
N GLY A 178 -28.05 -14.97 -3.26
CA GLY A 178 -29.04 -15.38 -4.27
C GLY A 178 -30.46 -15.46 -3.70
N TRP A 179 -30.63 -16.05 -2.51
CA TRP A 179 -31.92 -16.07 -1.82
C TRP A 179 -32.42 -14.68 -1.43
N ALA A 180 -31.56 -13.82 -0.92
CA ALA A 180 -31.91 -12.45 -0.54
C ALA A 180 -32.31 -11.60 -1.76
N ALA A 181 -31.60 -11.74 -2.88
CA ALA A 181 -31.95 -11.08 -4.13
C ALA A 181 -33.29 -11.59 -4.68
N TYR A 182 -33.57 -12.88 -4.57
CA TYR A 182 -34.84 -13.48 -4.96
C TYR A 182 -36.01 -12.95 -4.10
N TRP A 183 -35.80 -12.78 -2.80
CA TRP A 183 -36.80 -12.12 -1.95
C TRP A 183 -37.12 -10.69 -2.43
N ARG A 184 -36.10 -9.90 -2.78
CA ARG A 184 -36.32 -8.56 -3.34
C ARG A 184 -37.01 -8.59 -4.71
N TYR A 185 -36.75 -9.61 -5.52
CA TYR A 185 -37.48 -9.83 -6.77
C TYR A 185 -38.97 -10.13 -6.51
N LEU A 186 -39.29 -11.03 -5.57
CA LEU A 186 -40.69 -11.31 -5.20
C LEU A 186 -41.42 -10.04 -4.72
N GLN A 187 -40.76 -9.21 -3.92
CA GLN A 187 -41.31 -7.92 -3.52
C GLN A 187 -41.56 -7.01 -4.74
N ALA A 188 -40.62 -6.95 -5.68
CA ALA A 188 -40.73 -6.09 -6.87
C ALA A 188 -41.88 -6.49 -7.81
N ILE A 189 -42.24 -7.77 -7.88
CA ILE A 189 -43.39 -8.26 -8.68
C ILE A 189 -44.71 -8.24 -7.89
N GLY A 190 -44.72 -7.76 -6.65
CA GLY A 190 -45.92 -7.65 -5.82
C GLY A 190 -46.33 -8.95 -5.12
N SER A 191 -45.41 -9.85 -4.83
CA SER A 191 -45.65 -11.05 -4.03
C SER A 191 -46.21 -10.69 -2.64
N PRO A 192 -47.23 -11.40 -2.14
CA PRO A 192 -47.79 -11.19 -0.80
C PRO A 192 -46.92 -11.80 0.32
N ILE A 193 -45.86 -12.55 0.00
CA ILE A 193 -45.05 -13.26 0.99
C ILE A 193 -44.33 -12.29 1.95
N THR A 194 -44.48 -12.53 3.24
CA THR A 194 -43.77 -11.77 4.27
C THR A 194 -42.30 -12.19 4.41
N ALA A 195 -41.49 -11.35 5.04
CA ALA A 195 -40.07 -11.68 5.30
C ALA A 195 -39.92 -12.93 6.19
N GLU A 196 -40.81 -13.09 7.16
CA GLU A 196 -40.82 -14.23 8.08
C GLU A 196 -41.18 -15.55 7.37
N GLU A 197 -42.18 -15.50 6.49
CA GLU A 197 -42.59 -16.67 5.67
C GLU A 197 -41.48 -17.04 4.71
N PHE A 198 -40.84 -16.05 4.06
CA PHE A 198 -39.73 -16.31 3.15
C PHE A 198 -38.51 -16.83 3.89
N ASP A 199 -38.15 -16.27 5.05
CA ASP A 199 -37.05 -16.71 5.90
C ASP A 199 -37.20 -18.19 6.30
N ALA A 200 -38.43 -18.59 6.68
CA ALA A 200 -38.75 -19.97 7.03
C ALA A 200 -38.70 -20.93 5.82
N ALA A 201 -38.94 -20.44 4.62
CA ALA A 201 -38.91 -21.24 3.38
C ALA A 201 -37.49 -21.38 2.77
N THR A 202 -36.50 -20.62 3.25
CA THR A 202 -35.13 -20.65 2.69
C THR A 202 -34.21 -21.60 3.43
N PRO A 203 -33.32 -22.33 2.74
CA PRO A 203 -32.38 -23.25 3.38
C PRO A 203 -31.34 -22.56 4.27
N THR A 204 -31.07 -21.27 4.02
CA THR A 204 -30.00 -20.49 4.69
C THR A 204 -30.54 -19.42 5.65
N GLY A 205 -31.86 -19.24 5.70
CA GLY A 205 -32.48 -18.05 6.27
C GLY A 205 -32.20 -16.78 5.44
N LEU A 206 -32.94 -15.71 5.69
CA LEU A 206 -32.77 -14.43 5.02
C LEU A 206 -31.64 -13.61 5.70
N GLN A 207 -30.38 -13.88 5.29
CA GLN A 207 -29.20 -13.31 5.93
C GLN A 207 -28.93 -11.85 5.52
N TYR A 208 -29.27 -11.44 4.28
CA TYR A 208 -29.03 -10.11 3.74
C TYR A 208 -30.36 -9.39 3.52
N ARG A 209 -30.65 -8.41 4.39
CA ARG A 209 -31.95 -7.67 4.38
C ARG A 209 -31.81 -6.23 3.92
N GLY A 210 -30.60 -5.79 3.55
CA GLY A 210 -30.31 -4.40 3.22
C GLY A 210 -31.05 -3.89 1.98
N ASP A 211 -31.36 -2.59 1.96
CA ASP A 211 -32.06 -1.94 0.86
C ASP A 211 -31.21 -1.85 -0.42
N TYR A 212 -29.90 -2.05 -0.33
CA TYR A 212 -29.00 -2.14 -1.47
C TYR A 212 -29.34 -3.27 -2.45
N LEU A 213 -30.15 -4.26 -2.03
CA LEU A 213 -30.65 -5.33 -2.90
C LEU A 213 -31.98 -4.97 -3.60
N ILE A 214 -32.63 -3.86 -3.27
CA ILE A 214 -33.87 -3.40 -3.95
C ILE A 214 -33.62 -3.20 -5.45
N PRO A 215 -32.55 -2.51 -5.89
CA PRO A 215 -32.26 -2.37 -7.31
C PRO A 215 -32.03 -3.71 -8.02
N VAL A 216 -31.46 -4.71 -7.34
CA VAL A 216 -31.31 -6.07 -7.89
C VAL A 216 -32.66 -6.72 -8.11
N GLY A 217 -33.57 -6.63 -7.14
CA GLY A 217 -34.95 -7.14 -7.28
C GLY A 217 -35.70 -6.47 -8.41
N GLN A 218 -35.55 -5.15 -8.57
CA GLN A 218 -36.16 -4.38 -9.67
C GLN A 218 -35.62 -4.84 -11.03
N ALA A 219 -34.28 -4.94 -11.18
CA ALA A 219 -33.65 -5.42 -12.42
C ALA A 219 -34.10 -6.84 -12.80
N LEU A 220 -34.24 -7.74 -11.82
CA LEU A 220 -34.79 -9.08 -12.02
C LEU A 220 -36.24 -9.00 -12.51
N SER A 221 -37.07 -8.17 -11.88
CA SER A 221 -38.48 -7.96 -12.27
C SER A 221 -38.60 -7.39 -13.70
N GLU A 222 -37.76 -6.43 -14.06
CA GLU A 222 -37.72 -5.86 -15.42
C GLU A 222 -37.29 -6.89 -16.46
N GLN A 223 -36.32 -7.73 -16.15
CA GLN A 223 -35.76 -8.71 -17.08
C GLN A 223 -36.65 -9.95 -17.25
N PHE A 224 -37.28 -10.43 -16.19
CA PHE A 224 -37.98 -11.72 -16.16
C PHE A 224 -39.50 -11.60 -15.90
N GLY A 225 -40.01 -10.40 -15.58
CA GLY A 225 -41.42 -10.25 -15.15
C GLY A 225 -41.71 -11.16 -13.96
N ALA A 226 -42.80 -11.93 -14.01
CA ALA A 226 -43.17 -12.92 -13.00
C ALA A 226 -42.67 -14.36 -13.30
N ALA A 227 -41.84 -14.55 -14.34
CA ALA A 227 -41.48 -15.90 -14.83
C ALA A 227 -40.63 -16.72 -13.87
N LEU A 228 -40.04 -16.11 -12.84
CA LEU A 228 -39.23 -16.81 -11.82
C LEU A 228 -40.02 -17.07 -10.53
N ALA A 229 -41.33 -16.77 -10.50
CA ALA A 229 -42.21 -17.04 -9.37
C ALA A 229 -43.28 -18.08 -9.75
N THR A 230 -43.98 -18.64 -8.76
CA THR A 230 -45.17 -19.44 -8.99
C THR A 230 -46.32 -18.59 -9.56
N PRO A 231 -47.39 -19.18 -10.16
CA PRO A 231 -48.50 -18.42 -10.72
C PRO A 231 -49.24 -17.49 -9.72
N ASP A 232 -49.18 -17.85 -8.44
CA ASP A 232 -49.70 -17.06 -7.31
C ASP A 232 -48.66 -16.10 -6.71
N LEU A 233 -47.56 -15.84 -7.42
CA LEU A 233 -46.43 -15.01 -7.04
C LEU A 233 -45.69 -15.47 -5.78
N GLY A 234 -45.75 -16.75 -5.47
CA GLY A 234 -45.02 -17.41 -4.38
C GLY A 234 -43.59 -17.83 -4.79
N VAL A 235 -42.94 -18.54 -3.87
CA VAL A 235 -41.58 -19.09 -4.07
C VAL A 235 -41.65 -20.27 -5.04
N ALA A 236 -40.94 -20.17 -6.16
CA ALA A 236 -40.80 -21.28 -7.11
C ALA A 236 -39.65 -22.21 -6.71
N GLU A 237 -39.58 -23.37 -7.34
CA GLU A 237 -38.45 -24.33 -7.14
C GLU A 237 -37.11 -23.67 -7.53
N PRO A 238 -36.06 -23.83 -6.71
CA PRO A 238 -34.78 -23.16 -6.92
C PRO A 238 -34.14 -23.40 -8.30
N ASP A 239 -34.28 -24.61 -8.84
CA ASP A 239 -33.74 -24.99 -10.15
C ASP A 239 -34.25 -24.08 -11.30
N LEU A 240 -35.40 -23.42 -11.12
CA LEU A 240 -35.99 -22.56 -12.14
C LEU A 240 -35.40 -21.15 -12.15
N TRP A 241 -34.85 -20.69 -11.05
CA TRP A 241 -34.48 -19.29 -10.89
C TRP A 241 -33.10 -19.04 -10.26
N PHE A 242 -32.56 -19.95 -9.43
CA PHE A 242 -31.46 -19.65 -8.54
C PHE A 242 -30.21 -19.17 -9.27
N ASP A 243 -29.77 -19.86 -10.32
CA ASP A 243 -28.56 -19.47 -11.05
C ASP A 243 -28.70 -18.09 -11.72
N ARG A 244 -29.86 -17.81 -12.32
CA ARG A 244 -30.13 -16.53 -12.98
C ARG A 244 -30.12 -15.36 -12.00
N VAL A 245 -30.76 -15.54 -10.85
CA VAL A 245 -30.82 -14.53 -9.78
C VAL A 245 -29.43 -14.32 -9.17
N ARG A 246 -28.73 -15.41 -8.86
CA ARG A 246 -27.38 -15.36 -8.31
C ARG A 246 -26.42 -14.61 -9.24
N GLU A 247 -26.43 -14.93 -10.53
CA GLU A 247 -25.54 -14.32 -11.52
C GLU A 247 -25.79 -12.82 -11.66
N LEU A 248 -27.06 -12.41 -11.74
CA LEU A 248 -27.40 -10.98 -11.81
C LEU A 248 -26.99 -10.26 -10.53
N ALA A 249 -27.33 -10.83 -9.36
CA ALA A 249 -26.97 -10.24 -8.07
C ALA A 249 -25.45 -10.06 -7.91
N LEU A 250 -24.67 -11.10 -8.23
CA LEU A 250 -23.20 -11.04 -8.20
C LEU A 250 -22.65 -9.98 -9.18
N SER A 251 -23.17 -9.94 -10.41
CA SER A 251 -22.74 -8.98 -11.42
C SER A 251 -22.98 -7.54 -10.95
N MET A 252 -24.16 -7.27 -10.37
CA MET A 252 -24.50 -5.94 -9.86
C MET A 252 -23.64 -5.57 -8.65
N MET A 253 -23.45 -6.47 -7.68
CA MET A 253 -22.59 -6.22 -6.52
C MET A 253 -21.13 -5.98 -6.92
N MET A 254 -20.60 -6.77 -7.85
CA MET A 254 -19.24 -6.57 -8.34
C MET A 254 -19.07 -5.27 -9.13
N THR A 255 -20.12 -4.83 -9.83
CA THR A 255 -20.13 -3.53 -10.51
C THR A 255 -20.05 -2.40 -9.49
N GLU A 256 -20.90 -2.43 -8.45
CA GLU A 256 -20.88 -1.46 -7.36
C GLU A 256 -19.52 -1.41 -6.64
N ILE A 257 -18.95 -2.57 -6.31
CA ILE A 257 -17.61 -2.66 -5.68
C ILE A 257 -16.53 -2.01 -6.56
N ARG A 258 -16.54 -2.28 -7.87
CA ARG A 258 -15.57 -1.67 -8.81
C ARG A 258 -15.74 -0.16 -8.93
N GLU A 259 -16.98 0.32 -8.93
CA GLU A 259 -17.28 1.75 -8.94
C GLU A 259 -16.81 2.44 -7.66
N ASP A 260 -17.08 1.85 -6.51
CA ASP A 260 -16.64 2.37 -5.21
C ASP A 260 -15.11 2.40 -5.09
N LEU A 261 -14.44 1.36 -5.56
CA LEU A 261 -12.98 1.32 -5.64
C LEU A 261 -12.44 2.40 -6.59
N ALA A 262 -13.08 2.59 -7.75
CA ALA A 262 -12.69 3.64 -8.70
C ALA A 262 -12.87 5.06 -8.11
N LEU A 263 -13.94 5.30 -7.34
CA LEU A 263 -14.13 6.56 -6.60
C LEU A 263 -13.02 6.78 -5.57
N LEU A 264 -12.59 5.72 -4.89
CA LEU A 264 -11.44 5.76 -3.99
C LEU A 264 -10.11 5.93 -4.74
N GLY A 265 -10.08 5.82 -6.07
CA GLY A 265 -8.88 5.89 -6.91
C GLY A 265 -8.10 4.58 -6.97
N VAL A 266 -8.74 3.46 -6.67
CA VAL A 266 -8.20 2.10 -6.70
C VAL A 266 -8.70 1.38 -7.94
N ARG A 267 -7.79 0.73 -8.68
CA ARG A 267 -8.12 -0.07 -9.87
C ARG A 267 -7.20 -1.27 -9.93
N GLN A 268 -7.74 -2.45 -9.62
CA GLN A 268 -7.01 -3.70 -9.81
C GLN A 268 -7.02 -4.10 -11.29
N GLU A 269 -5.93 -4.75 -11.71
CA GLU A 269 -5.75 -5.25 -13.08
C GLU A 269 -6.40 -6.61 -13.27
N VAL A 270 -6.39 -7.45 -12.23
CA VAL A 270 -6.87 -8.83 -12.26
C VAL A 270 -8.01 -9.01 -11.25
N PHE A 271 -9.08 -9.69 -11.69
CA PHE A 271 -10.18 -10.14 -10.84
C PHE A 271 -10.29 -11.66 -11.00
N SER A 272 -9.81 -12.41 -10.01
CA SER A 272 -9.79 -13.87 -10.03
C SER A 272 -11.03 -14.45 -9.37
N SER A 273 -11.84 -15.19 -10.15
CA SER A 273 -13.07 -15.83 -9.69
C SER A 273 -12.75 -17.16 -9.00
N GLU A 274 -13.21 -17.35 -7.76
CA GLU A 274 -13.15 -18.62 -7.04
C GLU A 274 -13.89 -19.71 -7.80
N ARG A 275 -15.09 -19.41 -8.28
CA ARG A 275 -15.92 -20.35 -9.05
C ARG A 275 -15.19 -20.83 -10.31
N ALA A 276 -14.59 -19.91 -11.06
CA ALA A 276 -13.85 -20.28 -12.27
C ALA A 276 -12.65 -21.19 -11.96
N LEU A 277 -11.95 -20.97 -10.85
CA LEU A 277 -10.87 -21.84 -10.39
C LEU A 277 -11.40 -23.24 -10.05
N LEU A 278 -12.51 -23.34 -9.33
CA LEU A 278 -13.15 -24.61 -8.99
C LEU A 278 -13.58 -25.37 -10.26
N GLU A 279 -14.29 -24.73 -11.16
CA GLU A 279 -14.80 -25.31 -12.42
C GLU A 279 -13.67 -25.76 -13.36
N SER A 280 -12.52 -25.08 -13.32
CA SER A 280 -11.34 -25.45 -14.11
C SER A 280 -10.61 -26.69 -13.60
N GLY A 281 -10.96 -27.23 -12.43
CA GLY A 281 -10.24 -28.31 -11.75
C GLY A 281 -8.88 -27.87 -11.17
N ALA A 282 -8.67 -26.59 -10.93
CA ALA A 282 -7.42 -26.06 -10.39
C ALA A 282 -7.11 -26.62 -8.98
N VAL A 283 -8.13 -26.89 -8.17
CA VAL A 283 -7.97 -27.45 -6.83
C VAL A 283 -7.37 -28.86 -6.91
N ASP A 284 -7.91 -29.72 -7.77
CA ASP A 284 -7.39 -31.09 -7.93
C ASP A 284 -5.96 -31.08 -8.48
N ARG A 285 -5.65 -30.19 -9.41
CA ARG A 285 -4.25 -30.03 -9.90
C ARG A 285 -3.30 -29.57 -8.82
N ALA A 286 -3.70 -28.62 -7.98
CA ALA A 286 -2.85 -28.12 -6.89
C ALA A 286 -2.61 -29.22 -5.83
N ILE A 287 -3.65 -30.00 -5.49
CA ILE A 287 -3.53 -31.15 -4.59
C ILE A 287 -2.62 -32.21 -5.20
N ALA A 288 -2.78 -32.55 -6.48
CA ALA A 288 -1.93 -33.52 -7.17
C ALA A 288 -0.45 -33.09 -7.17
N THR A 289 -0.17 -31.79 -7.36
CA THR A 289 1.18 -31.25 -7.27
C THR A 289 1.83 -31.46 -5.89
N LEU A 290 1.06 -31.31 -4.82
CA LEU A 290 1.54 -31.58 -3.46
C LEU A 290 1.71 -33.10 -3.20
N ASP A 291 0.83 -33.94 -3.77
CA ASP A 291 0.89 -35.39 -3.66
C ASP A 291 2.13 -35.96 -4.38
N GLU A 292 2.40 -35.51 -5.60
CA GLU A 292 3.62 -35.86 -6.35
C GLU A 292 4.90 -35.54 -5.59
N LYS A 293 4.87 -34.54 -4.71
CA LYS A 293 5.97 -34.18 -3.81
C LYS A 293 6.00 -35.01 -2.52
N GLY A 294 5.07 -35.94 -2.31
CA GLY A 294 4.94 -36.75 -1.09
C GLY A 294 4.47 -35.96 0.14
N LEU A 295 3.82 -34.83 -0.08
CA LEU A 295 3.41 -33.89 0.97
C LEU A 295 1.97 -34.09 1.44
N ILE A 296 1.30 -35.12 0.92
CA ILE A 296 -0.09 -35.47 1.29
C ILE A 296 -0.13 -36.85 1.94
N TYR A 297 -1.00 -37.03 2.91
CA TYR A 297 -1.24 -38.31 3.56
C TYR A 297 -2.66 -38.37 4.14
N GLU A 298 -3.15 -39.59 4.39
CA GLU A 298 -4.39 -39.83 5.14
C GLU A 298 -4.08 -39.90 6.64
N GLY A 299 -4.77 -39.10 7.43
CA GLY A 299 -4.52 -39.01 8.87
C GLY A 299 -5.70 -38.46 9.65
N VAL A 300 -5.64 -38.59 10.96
CA VAL A 300 -6.60 -37.99 11.90
C VAL A 300 -5.87 -36.91 12.70
N LEU A 301 -6.37 -35.68 12.67
CA LEU A 301 -5.83 -34.59 13.48
C LEU A 301 -6.30 -34.74 14.93
N GLU A 302 -5.40 -34.44 15.88
CA GLU A 302 -5.78 -34.27 17.28
C GLU A 302 -6.69 -33.03 17.43
N PRO A 303 -7.66 -33.06 18.36
CA PRO A 303 -8.49 -31.89 18.62
C PRO A 303 -7.61 -30.72 19.07
N PRO A 304 -7.80 -29.53 18.47
CA PRO A 304 -7.01 -28.36 18.82
C PRO A 304 -7.21 -27.98 20.27
N LYS A 305 -6.12 -27.52 20.91
CA LYS A 305 -6.17 -27.00 22.28
C LYS A 305 -7.02 -25.72 22.30
N GLY A 306 -8.21 -25.77 22.91
CA GLY A 306 -9.14 -24.65 23.02
C GLY A 306 -10.50 -24.93 22.37
N LYS A 307 -11.10 -23.90 21.73
CA LYS A 307 -12.37 -24.05 21.01
C LYS A 307 -12.13 -24.86 19.73
N THR A 308 -12.79 -26.00 19.61
CA THR A 308 -12.69 -26.85 18.40
C THR A 308 -13.20 -26.07 17.17
N PRO A 309 -12.43 -25.99 16.06
CA PRO A 309 -12.91 -25.41 14.83
C PRO A 309 -14.17 -26.10 14.31
N GLU A 310 -15.02 -25.37 13.60
CA GLU A 310 -16.27 -25.91 13.04
C GLU A 310 -16.05 -27.02 12.00
N ASP A 311 -14.89 -27.04 11.35
CA ASP A 311 -14.46 -27.99 10.33
C ASP A 311 -13.61 -29.16 10.89
N TRP A 312 -13.44 -29.26 12.22
CA TRP A 312 -12.69 -30.36 12.81
C TRP A 312 -13.55 -31.64 12.95
N GLU A 313 -13.06 -32.74 12.42
CA GLU A 313 -13.68 -34.04 12.49
C GLU A 313 -12.69 -35.12 13.01
N PRO A 314 -13.09 -35.98 13.97
CA PRO A 314 -12.26 -37.10 14.47
C PRO A 314 -12.26 -38.29 13.50
N ARG A 315 -12.02 -38.05 12.22
CA ARG A 315 -12.03 -39.03 11.14
C ARG A 315 -10.80 -38.92 10.26
N PRO A 316 -10.40 -39.96 9.54
CA PRO A 316 -9.36 -39.83 8.52
C PRO A 316 -9.74 -38.79 7.48
N GLN A 317 -8.79 -37.90 7.19
CA GLN A 317 -8.89 -36.80 6.22
C GLN A 317 -7.63 -36.78 5.37
N THR A 318 -7.73 -36.23 4.19
CA THR A 318 -6.56 -35.94 3.35
C THR A 318 -5.84 -34.70 3.90
N LEU A 319 -4.63 -34.88 4.41
CA LEU A 319 -3.84 -33.86 5.11
C LEU A 319 -2.61 -33.43 4.31
N PHE A 320 -2.28 -32.14 4.40
CA PHE A 320 -1.03 -31.56 3.92
C PHE A 320 -0.02 -31.43 5.08
N ARG A 321 1.25 -31.83 4.85
CA ARG A 321 2.37 -31.76 5.81
C ARG A 321 2.85 -30.33 6.02
N ALA A 322 1.99 -29.45 6.54
CA ALA A 322 2.27 -28.04 6.73
C ALA A 322 3.39 -27.77 7.74
N THR A 323 3.54 -28.69 8.73
CA THR A 323 4.58 -28.58 9.76
C THR A 323 6.00 -28.66 9.19
N GLU A 324 6.22 -29.33 8.07
CA GLU A 324 7.53 -29.37 7.38
C GLU A 324 7.93 -28.03 6.79
N PHE A 325 6.98 -27.11 6.62
CA PHE A 325 7.18 -25.79 6.01
C PHE A 325 7.03 -24.62 6.99
N GLY A 326 6.79 -24.92 8.28
CA GLY A 326 6.80 -23.91 9.36
C GLY A 326 5.42 -23.53 9.90
N ASP A 327 4.37 -24.30 9.60
CA ASP A 327 3.09 -24.21 10.31
C ASP A 327 3.16 -25.00 11.64
N ASP A 328 2.22 -24.77 12.53
CA ASP A 328 2.14 -25.41 13.85
C ASP A 328 1.45 -26.79 13.82
N VAL A 329 0.65 -27.06 12.79
CA VAL A 329 -0.11 -28.31 12.61
C VAL A 329 -0.31 -28.60 11.13
N ASP A 330 -0.41 -29.90 10.77
CA ASP A 330 -0.78 -30.30 9.42
C ASP A 330 -2.26 -29.95 9.13
N ARG A 331 -2.57 -29.67 7.87
CA ARG A 331 -3.85 -29.06 7.50
C ARG A 331 -4.72 -29.95 6.61
N PRO A 332 -6.04 -30.04 6.88
CA PRO A 332 -6.95 -30.81 6.03
C PRO A 332 -7.18 -30.11 4.69
N LEU A 333 -7.06 -30.87 3.61
CA LEU A 333 -7.36 -30.45 2.25
C LEU A 333 -8.76 -30.90 1.83
N ARG A 334 -9.15 -32.12 2.24
CA ARG A 334 -10.48 -32.65 2.00
C ARG A 334 -11.10 -33.12 3.31
N LYS A 335 -12.41 -32.95 3.40
CA LYS A 335 -13.23 -33.47 4.50
C LYS A 335 -13.44 -34.97 4.35
N SER A 336 -13.97 -35.59 5.39
CA SER A 336 -14.30 -37.03 5.38
C SER A 336 -15.35 -37.45 4.30
N ASP A 337 -16.16 -36.51 3.83
CA ASP A 337 -17.12 -36.69 2.75
C ASP A 337 -16.50 -36.53 1.35
N GLY A 338 -15.19 -36.22 1.28
CA GLY A 338 -14.47 -36.00 0.04
C GLY A 338 -14.57 -34.57 -0.50
N SER A 339 -15.35 -33.66 0.11
CA SER A 339 -15.44 -32.27 -0.30
C SER A 339 -14.18 -31.51 0.08
N ASN A 340 -13.85 -30.49 -0.71
CA ASN A 340 -12.69 -29.63 -0.44
C ASN A 340 -12.94 -28.75 0.78
N THR A 341 -11.87 -28.45 1.53
CA THR A 341 -11.87 -27.39 2.52
C THR A 341 -11.66 -26.03 1.85
N TYR A 342 -11.99 -24.94 2.52
CA TYR A 342 -11.64 -23.59 2.05
C TYR A 342 -10.14 -23.44 1.80
N PHE A 343 -9.32 -24.07 2.63
CA PHE A 343 -7.87 -24.06 2.46
C PHE A 343 -7.41 -24.66 1.13
N ALA A 344 -8.08 -25.72 0.64
CA ALA A 344 -7.76 -26.30 -0.66
C ALA A 344 -8.04 -25.31 -1.83
N ASN A 345 -9.09 -24.50 -1.71
CA ASN A 345 -9.40 -23.45 -2.69
C ASN A 345 -8.32 -22.35 -2.70
N ASP A 346 -7.89 -21.91 -1.51
CA ASP A 346 -6.81 -20.92 -1.37
C ASP A 346 -5.48 -21.43 -1.93
N ILE A 347 -5.20 -22.74 -1.77
CA ILE A 347 -4.02 -23.39 -2.37
C ILE A 347 -4.05 -23.29 -3.89
N ALA A 348 -5.19 -23.62 -4.49
CA ALA A 348 -5.36 -23.55 -5.95
C ALA A 348 -5.19 -22.13 -6.48
N TYR A 349 -5.70 -21.15 -5.77
CA TYR A 349 -5.58 -19.76 -6.12
C TYR A 349 -4.12 -19.28 -6.09
N HIS A 350 -3.36 -19.62 -5.06
CA HIS A 350 -1.95 -19.26 -4.99
C HIS A 350 -1.09 -20.04 -6.00
N ALA A 351 -1.45 -21.29 -6.30
CA ALA A 351 -0.83 -22.05 -7.38
C ALA A 351 -1.05 -21.37 -8.74
N ASP A 352 -2.23 -20.79 -8.98
CA ASP A 352 -2.54 -20.02 -10.18
C ASP A 352 -1.70 -18.75 -10.28
N LYS A 353 -1.52 -17.99 -9.19
CA LYS A 353 -0.61 -16.82 -9.14
C LYS A 353 0.84 -17.21 -9.51
N ILE A 354 1.33 -18.35 -8.99
CA ILE A 354 2.67 -18.88 -9.34
C ILE A 354 2.73 -19.23 -10.83
N ALA A 355 1.71 -19.92 -11.36
CA ALA A 355 1.65 -20.32 -12.77
C ALA A 355 1.60 -19.11 -13.72
N ARG A 356 0.96 -18.01 -13.33
CA ARG A 356 0.96 -16.72 -14.04
C ARG A 356 2.29 -15.97 -13.92
N GLY A 357 3.24 -16.50 -13.17
CA GLY A 357 4.63 -16.03 -13.12
C GLY A 357 4.91 -15.02 -12.02
N ALA A 358 4.15 -14.97 -10.94
CA ALA A 358 4.51 -14.21 -9.75
C ALA A 358 5.82 -14.73 -9.15
N GLU A 359 6.78 -13.84 -8.90
CA GLU A 359 8.06 -14.13 -8.26
C GLU A 359 8.04 -13.76 -6.77
N VAL A 360 7.14 -12.85 -6.39
CA VAL A 360 6.78 -12.49 -5.01
C VAL A 360 5.28 -12.30 -4.96
N MET A 361 4.65 -12.80 -3.92
CA MET A 361 3.23 -12.55 -3.65
C MET A 361 3.10 -11.76 -2.35
N ILE A 362 2.24 -10.75 -2.36
CA ILE A 362 1.93 -9.92 -1.18
C ILE A 362 0.41 -9.84 -1.07
N ASP A 363 -0.14 -10.37 0.01
CA ASP A 363 -1.56 -10.28 0.30
C ASP A 363 -1.80 -9.32 1.47
N VAL A 364 -2.74 -8.41 1.28
CA VAL A 364 -3.15 -7.42 2.29
C VAL A 364 -4.43 -7.91 2.96
N TRP A 365 -4.33 -8.34 4.20
CA TRP A 365 -5.43 -8.95 4.95
C TRP A 365 -5.84 -8.12 6.16
N GLY A 366 -7.11 -8.28 6.59
CA GLY A 366 -7.55 -7.85 7.90
C GLY A 366 -6.79 -8.58 9.02
N ALA A 367 -6.57 -7.90 10.14
CA ALA A 367 -5.82 -8.47 11.27
C ALA A 367 -6.51 -9.68 11.92
N ASP A 368 -7.81 -9.85 11.71
CA ASP A 368 -8.61 -11.01 12.11
C ASP A 368 -8.17 -12.30 11.39
N HIS A 369 -7.53 -12.20 10.23
CA HIS A 369 -6.94 -13.33 9.49
C HIS A 369 -5.50 -13.68 9.93
N GLY A 370 -4.96 -13.05 10.97
CA GLY A 370 -3.59 -13.29 11.45
C GLY A 370 -3.25 -14.75 11.74
N GLY A 371 -4.21 -15.53 12.25
CA GLY A 371 -4.06 -16.97 12.50
C GLY A 371 -3.97 -17.85 11.24
N TYR A 372 -4.25 -17.27 10.06
CA TYR A 372 -4.20 -17.99 8.78
C TYR A 372 -2.85 -17.86 8.06
N VAL A 373 -1.99 -16.96 8.53
CA VAL A 373 -0.73 -16.56 7.87
C VAL A 373 0.25 -17.73 7.76
N SER A 374 0.49 -18.49 8.84
CA SER A 374 1.47 -19.57 8.86
C SER A 374 1.13 -20.67 7.85
N ARG A 375 -0.16 -21.09 7.79
CA ARG A 375 -0.60 -22.15 6.87
C ARG A 375 -0.47 -21.75 5.40
N MET A 376 -0.79 -20.49 5.05
CA MET A 376 -0.65 -20.02 3.69
C MET A 376 0.81 -19.89 3.26
N LYS A 377 1.67 -19.36 4.13
CA LYS A 377 3.12 -19.33 3.87
C LYS A 377 3.70 -20.72 3.70
N ALA A 378 3.28 -21.68 4.52
CA ALA A 378 3.73 -23.07 4.44
C ALA A 378 3.38 -23.70 3.09
N VAL A 379 2.13 -23.56 2.65
CA VAL A 379 1.70 -24.19 1.39
C VAL A 379 2.31 -23.52 0.15
N VAL A 380 2.42 -22.19 0.13
CA VAL A 380 3.07 -21.48 -0.99
C VAL A 380 4.55 -21.86 -1.09
N LYS A 381 5.23 -22.01 0.06
CA LYS A 381 6.61 -22.50 0.10
C LYS A 381 6.73 -23.92 -0.44
N ALA A 382 5.78 -24.80 -0.10
CA ALA A 382 5.72 -26.18 -0.62
C ALA A 382 5.47 -26.22 -2.13
N LEU A 383 4.48 -25.46 -2.62
CA LEU A 383 4.14 -25.40 -4.05
C LEU A 383 5.31 -24.92 -4.90
N SER A 384 6.02 -23.89 -4.44
CA SER A 384 7.07 -23.20 -5.19
C SER A 384 8.49 -23.73 -4.92
N ASP A 385 8.69 -24.77 -4.09
CA ASP A 385 10.00 -25.23 -3.58
C ASP A 385 10.78 -24.09 -2.91
N GLY A 386 10.07 -23.19 -2.25
CA GLY A 386 10.64 -22.02 -1.58
C GLY A 386 11.10 -20.90 -2.51
N ARG A 387 10.84 -20.99 -3.82
CA ARG A 387 11.27 -19.97 -4.81
C ARG A 387 10.42 -18.71 -4.80
N VAL A 388 9.14 -18.82 -4.48
CA VAL A 388 8.19 -17.70 -4.45
C VAL A 388 7.77 -17.44 -3.00
N PRO A 389 8.24 -16.35 -2.39
CA PRO A 389 7.80 -15.97 -1.05
C PRO A 389 6.37 -15.41 -1.09
N LEU A 390 5.58 -15.75 -0.06
CA LEU A 390 4.33 -15.09 0.28
C LEU A 390 4.56 -14.18 1.49
N GLU A 391 4.31 -12.90 1.30
CA GLU A 391 4.35 -11.88 2.35
C GLU A 391 2.92 -11.45 2.69
N ILE A 392 2.61 -11.27 3.97
CA ILE A 392 1.28 -10.82 4.40
C ILE A 392 1.41 -9.47 5.09
N VAL A 393 0.64 -8.50 4.60
CA VAL A 393 0.50 -7.17 5.20
C VAL A 393 -0.82 -7.14 5.96
N LEU A 394 -0.75 -7.12 7.28
CA LEU A 394 -1.94 -7.06 8.12
C LEU A 394 -2.41 -5.61 8.31
N CYS A 395 -3.71 -5.39 8.13
CA CYS A 395 -4.38 -4.12 8.37
C CYS A 395 -5.30 -4.23 9.60
N GLN A 396 -5.01 -3.43 10.63
CA GLN A 396 -5.84 -3.33 11.83
C GLN A 396 -7.14 -2.59 11.57
N ILE A 397 -8.12 -2.85 12.42
CA ILE A 397 -9.46 -2.26 12.37
C ILE A 397 -9.36 -0.73 12.48
N VAL A 398 -10.24 -0.04 11.74
CA VAL A 398 -10.45 1.40 11.82
C VAL A 398 -11.70 1.66 12.66
N HIS A 399 -11.56 2.47 13.70
CA HIS A 399 -12.65 2.97 14.51
C HIS A 399 -13.04 4.35 14.04
N VAL A 400 -14.28 4.51 13.56
CA VAL A 400 -14.80 5.81 13.12
C VAL A 400 -15.33 6.57 14.34
N ILE A 401 -14.91 7.82 14.48
CA ILE A 401 -15.38 8.73 15.51
C ILE A 401 -15.93 10.02 14.90
N ARG A 402 -16.92 10.62 15.56
CA ARG A 402 -17.48 11.93 15.25
C ARG A 402 -17.80 12.66 16.55
N GLY A 403 -17.37 13.89 16.70
CA GLY A 403 -17.53 14.64 17.96
C GLY A 403 -16.91 13.92 19.17
N GLY A 404 -15.84 13.17 18.96
CA GLY A 404 -15.19 12.34 20.00
C GLY A 404 -15.99 11.10 20.42
N GLN A 405 -17.06 10.74 19.71
CA GLN A 405 -17.89 9.57 20.00
C GLN A 405 -17.79 8.52 18.87
N PRO A 406 -17.73 7.22 19.21
CA PRO A 406 -17.74 6.16 18.22
C PRO A 406 -19.01 6.17 17.37
N VAL A 407 -18.85 6.13 16.04
CA VAL A 407 -19.96 5.90 15.12
C VAL A 407 -20.31 4.42 15.13
N ARG A 408 -21.53 4.09 15.60
CA ARG A 408 -21.98 2.69 15.67
C ARG A 408 -22.25 2.15 14.26
N MET A 409 -21.65 1.01 13.96
CA MET A 409 -21.83 0.29 12.69
C MET A 409 -22.35 -1.11 12.95
N SER A 410 -23.40 -1.53 12.26
CA SER A 410 -23.96 -2.88 12.32
C SER A 410 -24.44 -3.35 10.96
N LYS A 411 -23.75 -4.33 10.35
CA LYS A 411 -24.17 -4.97 9.10
C LYS A 411 -25.59 -5.57 9.19
N ARG A 412 -25.92 -6.19 10.34
CA ARG A 412 -27.24 -6.82 10.54
C ARG A 412 -28.38 -5.82 10.66
N ALA A 413 -28.12 -4.62 11.18
CA ALA A 413 -29.12 -3.55 11.35
C ALA A 413 -29.19 -2.61 10.13
N GLY A 414 -28.36 -2.79 9.09
CA GLY A 414 -28.29 -1.89 7.95
C GLY A 414 -27.70 -0.50 8.27
N THR A 415 -27.09 -0.33 9.46
CA THR A 415 -26.51 0.92 9.92
C THR A 415 -24.99 0.82 9.85
N PHE A 416 -24.40 0.92 8.68
CA PHE A 416 -22.95 1.04 8.51
C PHE A 416 -22.65 2.19 7.54
N VAL A 417 -21.52 2.86 7.79
CA VAL A 417 -21.00 3.88 6.88
C VAL A 417 -20.44 3.16 5.67
N THR A 418 -21.09 3.32 4.52
CA THR A 418 -20.57 2.78 3.26
C THR A 418 -19.29 3.51 2.88
N LEU A 419 -18.49 2.90 2.00
CA LEU A 419 -17.33 3.59 1.44
C LEU A 419 -17.78 4.84 0.66
N ARG A 420 -18.87 4.76 -0.07
CA ARG A 420 -19.44 5.88 -0.83
C ARG A 420 -19.84 7.03 0.08
N ASP A 421 -20.60 6.78 1.17
CA ASP A 421 -20.95 7.81 2.15
C ASP A 421 -19.72 8.51 2.73
N LEU A 422 -18.66 7.72 3.05
CA LEU A 422 -17.41 8.27 3.55
C LEU A 422 -16.71 9.18 2.53
N LEU A 423 -16.68 8.76 1.25
CA LEU A 423 -16.06 9.54 0.18
C LEU A 423 -16.83 10.81 -0.15
N ASP A 424 -18.17 10.76 -0.09
CA ASP A 424 -19.04 11.91 -0.33
C ASP A 424 -18.91 12.96 0.80
N GLU A 425 -18.74 12.51 2.05
CA GLU A 425 -18.59 13.40 3.20
C GLU A 425 -17.19 13.98 3.35
N VAL A 426 -16.17 13.14 3.22
CA VAL A 426 -14.77 13.50 3.58
C VAL A 426 -13.93 13.83 2.34
N GLY A 427 -14.27 13.25 1.21
CA GLY A 427 -13.49 13.33 -0.01
C GLY A 427 -12.36 12.30 -0.08
N ARG A 428 -12.08 11.84 -1.31
CA ARG A 428 -11.11 10.77 -1.61
C ARG A 428 -9.72 11.05 -1.04
N ASP A 429 -9.21 12.24 -1.27
CA ASP A 429 -7.82 12.58 -0.95
C ASP A 429 -7.57 12.60 0.57
N ALA A 430 -8.53 13.13 1.34
CA ALA A 430 -8.46 13.12 2.80
C ALA A 430 -8.58 11.71 3.38
N VAL A 431 -9.48 10.88 2.83
CA VAL A 431 -9.60 9.47 3.23
C VAL A 431 -8.30 8.73 2.99
N ARG A 432 -7.73 8.81 1.78
CA ARG A 432 -6.49 8.11 1.42
C ARG A 432 -5.31 8.53 2.28
N PHE A 433 -5.09 9.84 2.42
CA PHE A 433 -3.95 10.34 3.19
C PHE A 433 -4.06 9.97 4.67
N THR A 434 -5.24 10.15 5.26
CA THR A 434 -5.48 9.84 6.68
C THR A 434 -5.26 8.35 6.98
N MET A 435 -5.76 7.44 6.11
CA MET A 435 -5.56 5.99 6.27
C MET A 435 -4.08 5.57 6.28
N LEU A 436 -3.20 6.38 5.65
CA LEU A 436 -1.76 6.15 5.58
C LEU A 436 -0.96 6.91 6.66
N MET A 437 -1.60 7.71 7.51
CA MET A 437 -0.94 8.38 8.64
C MET A 437 -0.70 7.46 9.86
N ARG A 438 -0.89 6.17 9.68
CA ARG A 438 -0.60 5.13 10.67
C ARG A 438 -0.07 3.88 9.97
N LYS A 439 0.86 3.19 10.63
CA LYS A 439 1.33 1.87 10.17
C LYS A 439 0.15 0.91 10.09
N SER A 440 0.09 0.06 9.06
CA SER A 440 -1.05 -0.81 8.77
C SER A 440 -1.45 -1.73 9.94
N ASP A 441 -0.46 -2.23 10.69
CA ASP A 441 -0.64 -3.13 11.84
C ASP A 441 -0.99 -2.41 13.16
N ALA A 442 -1.06 -1.08 13.18
CA ALA A 442 -1.50 -0.29 14.33
C ALA A 442 -3.00 0.03 14.25
N GLN A 443 -3.68 -0.02 15.39
CA GLN A 443 -5.07 0.44 15.50
C GLN A 443 -5.17 1.93 15.12
N MET A 444 -6.31 2.30 14.54
CA MET A 444 -6.54 3.64 14.04
C MET A 444 -7.95 4.13 14.38
N GLU A 445 -8.01 5.36 14.86
CA GLU A 445 -9.25 6.14 14.93
C GLU A 445 -9.30 7.06 13.70
N PHE A 446 -10.43 7.03 13.00
CA PHE A 446 -10.70 7.92 11.87
C PHE A 446 -11.74 8.96 12.32
N ASP A 447 -11.28 10.17 12.59
CA ASP A 447 -12.11 11.29 13.02
C ASP A 447 -12.65 12.02 11.79
N LEU A 448 -13.97 11.92 11.58
CA LEU A 448 -14.66 12.55 10.44
C LEU A 448 -14.55 14.08 10.47
N ASP A 449 -14.64 14.68 11.66
CA ASP A 449 -14.59 16.14 11.80
C ASP A 449 -13.18 16.66 11.49
N GLN A 450 -12.15 15.95 11.97
CA GLN A 450 -10.75 16.29 11.70
C GLN A 450 -10.40 16.10 10.22
N ALA A 451 -10.95 15.07 9.57
CA ALA A 451 -10.63 14.74 8.18
C ALA A 451 -11.13 15.80 7.18
N VAL A 452 -12.19 16.54 7.50
CA VAL A 452 -12.71 17.65 6.65
C VAL A 452 -12.17 19.03 7.05
N ALA A 453 -11.47 19.14 8.18
CA ALA A 453 -10.99 20.42 8.69
C ALA A 453 -9.91 21.03 7.77
N GLN A 454 -10.06 22.33 7.48
CA GLN A 454 -9.07 23.08 6.69
C GLN A 454 -8.03 23.75 7.61
N THR A 455 -7.40 22.96 8.44
CA THR A 455 -6.45 23.43 9.45
C THR A 455 -5.12 22.67 9.34
N ARG A 456 -4.09 23.18 10.03
CA ARG A 456 -2.76 22.55 10.09
C ARG A 456 -2.81 21.12 10.68
N GLU A 457 -3.76 20.87 11.54
CA GLU A 457 -3.97 19.58 12.20
C GLU A 457 -4.48 18.51 11.22
N ASN A 458 -5.04 18.91 10.06
CA ASN A 458 -5.37 17.99 8.97
C ASN A 458 -4.15 17.77 8.08
N PRO A 459 -3.51 16.58 8.10
CA PRO A 459 -2.23 16.39 7.42
C PRO A 459 -2.33 16.48 5.90
N VAL A 460 -3.44 16.04 5.28
CA VAL A 460 -3.60 16.17 3.82
C VAL A 460 -3.71 17.64 3.41
N PHE A 461 -4.51 18.40 4.15
CA PHE A 461 -4.64 19.85 3.91
C PHE A 461 -3.27 20.54 4.00
N TYR A 462 -2.49 20.21 5.03
CA TYR A 462 -1.18 20.80 5.26
C TYR A 462 -0.20 20.54 4.11
N VAL A 463 -0.18 19.33 3.58
CA VAL A 463 0.67 18.95 2.43
C VAL A 463 0.17 19.57 1.13
N GLN A 464 -1.14 19.49 0.85
CA GLN A 464 -1.72 20.11 -0.34
C GLN A 464 -1.54 21.63 -0.33
N TYR A 465 -1.61 22.28 0.82
CA TYR A 465 -1.38 23.70 0.96
C TYR A 465 0.08 24.08 0.68
N ALA A 466 1.06 23.24 1.06
CA ALA A 466 2.46 23.44 0.66
C ALA A 466 2.61 23.39 -0.86
N HIS A 467 2.01 22.39 -1.53
CA HIS A 467 2.03 22.29 -2.99
C HIS A 467 1.38 23.51 -3.65
N ALA A 468 0.17 23.88 -3.23
CA ALA A 468 -0.55 25.04 -3.76
C ALA A 468 0.22 26.35 -3.60
N ARG A 469 0.92 26.53 -2.46
CA ARG A 469 1.82 27.67 -2.25
C ARG A 469 2.99 27.68 -3.23
N CYS A 470 3.67 26.54 -3.44
CA CYS A 470 4.72 26.43 -4.45
C CYS A 470 4.19 26.85 -5.84
N ARG A 471 3.02 26.34 -6.23
CA ARG A 471 2.37 26.66 -7.50
C ARG A 471 2.00 28.15 -7.60
N SER A 472 1.54 28.74 -6.51
CA SER A 472 1.22 30.18 -6.46
C SER A 472 2.46 31.06 -6.67
N VAL A 473 3.59 30.72 -6.05
CA VAL A 473 4.87 31.43 -6.26
C VAL A 473 5.31 31.36 -7.72
N LEU A 474 5.26 30.17 -8.32
CA LEU A 474 5.64 29.97 -9.72
C LEU A 474 4.72 30.74 -10.69
N ARG A 475 3.40 30.80 -10.40
CA ARG A 475 2.48 31.63 -11.20
C ARG A 475 2.79 33.13 -11.04
N ALA A 476 2.98 33.61 -9.81
CA ALA A 476 3.32 35.00 -9.57
C ALA A 476 4.63 35.43 -10.25
N ALA A 477 5.61 34.52 -10.32
CA ALA A 477 6.86 34.74 -11.05
C ALA A 477 6.61 34.92 -12.56
N ARG A 478 5.73 34.12 -13.15
CA ARG A 478 5.36 34.21 -14.58
C ARG A 478 4.68 35.52 -14.92
N ASP A 479 3.82 36.00 -14.03
CA ASP A 479 3.01 37.18 -14.25
C ASP A 479 3.76 38.48 -13.90
N SER A 480 5.01 38.41 -13.40
CA SER A 480 5.82 39.56 -13.03
C SER A 480 6.47 40.26 -14.24
N PRO A 481 6.57 41.60 -14.28
CA PRO A 481 7.34 42.32 -15.31
C PRO A 481 8.80 41.85 -15.32
N GLY A 482 9.32 41.42 -16.47
CA GLY A 482 10.65 40.82 -16.59
C GLY A 482 10.70 39.37 -16.15
N ALA A 483 9.57 38.64 -16.33
CA ALA A 483 9.36 37.26 -15.93
C ALA A 483 10.62 36.41 -16.14
N ALA A 484 11.13 35.86 -15.03
CA ALA A 484 12.14 34.82 -15.09
C ALA A 484 11.54 33.57 -15.80
N ALA A 485 12.34 32.89 -16.58
CA ALA A 485 11.93 31.63 -17.15
C ALA A 485 11.62 30.65 -15.99
N ILE A 486 10.38 30.18 -15.89
CA ILE A 486 9.92 29.28 -14.81
C ILE A 486 9.79 27.83 -15.28
N GLU A 487 10.11 27.56 -16.54
CA GLU A 487 10.15 26.20 -17.04
C GLU A 487 11.24 25.39 -16.31
N ALA A 488 10.95 24.13 -15.96
CA ALA A 488 11.87 23.31 -15.18
C ALA A 488 13.27 23.19 -15.81
N THR A 489 13.35 23.18 -17.13
CA THR A 489 14.61 23.14 -17.89
C THR A 489 15.43 24.43 -17.70
N ALA A 490 14.79 25.59 -17.72
CA ALA A 490 15.45 26.88 -17.48
C ALA A 490 15.86 27.05 -16.02
N LEU A 491 15.02 26.64 -15.08
CA LEU A 491 15.33 26.66 -13.65
C LEU A 491 16.43 25.67 -13.28
N ALA A 492 16.59 24.57 -14.04
CA ALA A 492 17.68 23.62 -13.84
C ALA A 492 19.08 24.19 -14.23
N GLU A 493 19.12 25.31 -14.96
CA GLU A 493 20.35 26.02 -15.33
C GLU A 493 20.59 27.27 -14.48
N ALA A 494 19.76 27.53 -13.46
CA ALA A 494 19.89 28.70 -12.60
C ALA A 494 21.19 28.67 -11.77
N ASP A 495 21.76 29.83 -11.52
CA ASP A 495 22.82 29.96 -10.54
C ASP A 495 22.24 29.82 -9.12
N LEU A 496 22.62 28.76 -8.44
CA LEU A 496 22.12 28.41 -7.13
C LEU A 496 22.97 28.92 -5.97
N SER A 497 24.03 29.69 -6.27
CA SER A 497 25.00 30.16 -5.25
C SER A 497 24.39 31.04 -4.17
N ALA A 498 23.22 31.64 -4.43
CA ALA A 498 22.47 32.44 -3.47
C ALA A 498 21.68 31.59 -2.41
N LEU A 499 21.64 30.27 -2.54
CA LEU A 499 20.99 29.37 -1.57
C LEU A 499 22.01 28.98 -0.49
N ASP A 500 22.13 29.77 0.55
CA ASP A 500 23.09 29.55 1.64
C ASP A 500 22.45 29.55 3.04
N ASP A 501 21.17 29.94 3.14
CA ASP A 501 20.45 29.92 4.40
C ASP A 501 20.27 28.51 4.94
N PRO A 502 20.47 28.27 6.26
CA PRO A 502 20.32 26.94 6.87
C PRO A 502 18.97 26.28 6.60
N GLN A 503 17.87 27.06 6.48
CA GLN A 503 16.53 26.51 6.19
C GLN A 503 16.37 26.12 4.73
N GLU A 504 16.99 26.87 3.78
CA GLU A 504 17.05 26.48 2.36
C GLU A 504 17.82 25.15 2.21
N LEU A 505 18.97 25.03 2.87
CA LEU A 505 19.79 23.82 2.86
C LEU A 505 19.08 22.64 3.57
N ALA A 506 18.32 22.88 4.63
CA ALA A 506 17.51 21.85 5.29
C ALA A 506 16.42 21.29 4.35
N LEU A 507 15.72 22.17 3.64
CA LEU A 507 14.73 21.77 2.64
C LEU A 507 15.37 20.93 1.53
N ILE A 508 16.55 21.32 1.01
CA ILE A 508 17.28 20.54 0.00
C ILE A 508 17.64 19.15 0.55
N ARG A 509 18.13 19.03 1.78
CA ARG A 509 18.42 17.74 2.43
C ARG A 509 17.18 16.84 2.49
N ARG A 510 16.01 17.41 2.76
CA ARG A 510 14.75 16.66 2.74
C ARG A 510 14.44 16.17 1.33
N LEU A 511 14.56 17.02 0.30
CA LEU A 511 14.29 16.64 -1.09
C LEU A 511 15.18 15.50 -1.57
N ILE A 512 16.47 15.51 -1.28
CA ILE A 512 17.42 14.47 -1.72
C ILE A 512 17.20 13.12 -1.03
N SER A 513 16.44 13.06 0.06
CA SER A 513 16.13 11.81 0.75
C SER A 513 14.97 11.05 0.10
N TRP A 514 14.22 11.66 -0.85
CA TRP A 514 13.05 11.08 -1.50
C TRP A 514 13.33 9.75 -2.20
N PRO A 515 14.37 9.61 -3.08
CA PRO A 515 14.61 8.34 -3.77
C PRO A 515 14.88 7.19 -2.78
N ARG A 516 15.68 7.44 -1.74
CA ARG A 516 15.96 6.46 -0.68
C ARG A 516 14.70 6.08 0.09
N LEU A 517 13.82 7.05 0.34
CA LEU A 517 12.56 6.80 1.03
C LEU A 517 11.66 5.85 0.21
N VAL A 518 11.55 6.08 -1.09
CA VAL A 518 10.78 5.22 -2.01
C VAL A 518 11.31 3.78 -1.96
N GLU A 519 12.61 3.59 -2.12
CA GLU A 519 13.24 2.27 -2.03
C GLU A 519 13.00 1.61 -0.67
N GLY A 520 13.21 2.36 0.42
CA GLY A 520 13.01 1.85 1.78
C GLY A 520 11.54 1.51 2.11
N ALA A 521 10.60 2.30 1.62
CA ALA A 521 9.17 2.04 1.80
C ALA A 521 8.71 0.81 1.01
N ALA A 522 9.21 0.65 -0.23
CA ALA A 522 8.92 -0.51 -1.06
C ALA A 522 9.49 -1.81 -0.46
N LEU A 523 10.77 -1.81 -0.07
CA LEU A 523 11.42 -2.99 0.50
C LEU A 523 10.83 -3.41 1.85
N ALA A 524 10.45 -2.45 2.68
CA ALA A 524 9.82 -2.71 3.98
C ALA A 524 8.31 -3.02 3.89
N ARG A 525 7.67 -2.85 2.73
CA ARG A 525 6.20 -2.91 2.54
C ARG A 525 5.46 -1.91 3.43
N GLU A 526 6.02 -0.70 3.58
CA GLU A 526 5.53 0.33 4.50
C GLU A 526 5.19 1.65 3.76
N PRO A 527 4.10 1.70 2.99
CA PRO A 527 3.71 2.89 2.22
C PRO A 527 3.40 4.12 3.09
N HIS A 528 3.04 3.93 4.36
CA HIS A 528 2.82 5.02 5.32
C HIS A 528 4.04 5.93 5.51
N ARG A 529 5.26 5.44 5.26
CA ARG A 529 6.48 6.26 5.32
C ARG A 529 6.43 7.45 4.35
N VAL A 530 5.74 7.29 3.22
CA VAL A 530 5.57 8.36 2.23
C VAL A 530 4.70 9.48 2.80
N ALA A 531 3.61 9.16 3.52
CA ALA A 531 2.74 10.15 4.13
C ALA A 531 3.47 10.98 5.20
N PHE A 532 4.25 10.33 6.06
CA PHE A 532 5.08 11.03 7.05
C PHE A 532 6.14 11.91 6.40
N PHE A 533 6.81 11.41 5.37
CA PHE A 533 7.79 12.19 4.63
C PHE A 533 7.19 13.45 4.03
N LEU A 534 6.02 13.36 3.42
CA LEU A 534 5.34 14.51 2.82
C LEU A 534 4.91 15.53 3.87
N TYR A 535 4.44 15.06 5.03
CA TYR A 535 4.09 15.95 6.13
C TYR A 535 5.31 16.73 6.65
N ASP A 536 6.44 16.04 6.83
CA ASP A 536 7.70 16.67 7.23
C ASP A 536 8.21 17.64 6.16
N LEU A 537 8.18 17.26 4.87
CA LEU A 537 8.59 18.11 3.76
C LEU A 537 7.75 19.39 3.68
N ALA A 538 6.43 19.26 3.85
CA ALA A 538 5.54 20.42 3.93
C ALA A 538 5.92 21.32 5.11
N GLY A 539 6.26 20.74 6.26
CA GLY A 539 6.72 21.47 7.44
C GLY A 539 7.98 22.29 7.16
N GLU A 540 8.99 21.68 6.56
CA GLU A 540 10.24 22.36 6.16
C GLU A 540 9.97 23.54 5.20
N PHE A 541 9.13 23.32 4.19
CA PHE A 541 8.74 24.36 3.24
C PHE A 541 7.98 25.51 3.92
N HIS A 542 7.02 25.20 4.82
CA HIS A 542 6.27 26.22 5.54
C HIS A 542 7.16 27.02 6.50
N MET A 543 8.17 26.40 7.11
CA MET A 543 9.16 27.12 7.92
C MET A 543 9.96 28.12 7.09
N LEU A 544 10.44 27.71 5.90
CA LEU A 544 11.15 28.62 4.98
C LEU A 544 10.23 29.76 4.50
N TRP A 545 8.97 29.45 4.16
CA TRP A 545 7.96 30.44 3.80
C TRP A 545 7.79 31.52 4.89
N ASN A 546 7.61 31.07 6.13
CA ASN A 546 7.41 31.98 7.26
C ASN A 546 8.67 32.84 7.52
N LYS A 547 9.84 32.22 7.42
CA LYS A 547 11.12 32.94 7.57
C LYS A 547 11.24 34.06 6.53
N GLY A 548 10.85 33.85 5.28
CA GLY A 548 10.81 34.89 4.23
C GLY A 548 9.79 36.02 4.45
N ARG A 549 8.82 35.83 5.37
CA ARG A 549 7.94 36.92 5.83
C ARG A 549 8.66 37.86 6.80
N ASP A 550 9.49 37.28 7.66
CA ASP A 550 10.19 38.00 8.71
C ASP A 550 11.51 38.63 8.17
N ASP A 551 12.19 37.89 7.28
CA ASP A 551 13.39 38.30 6.57
C ASP A 551 13.13 38.46 5.08
N SER A 552 13.10 39.73 4.60
CA SER A 552 12.80 40.02 3.19
C SER A 552 13.86 39.49 2.22
N THR A 553 15.08 39.19 2.68
CA THR A 553 16.17 38.66 1.84
C THR A 553 15.94 37.19 1.47
N LEU A 554 15.04 36.50 2.19
CA LEU A 554 14.66 35.09 1.94
C LEU A 554 13.32 34.96 1.20
N ARG A 555 12.73 36.06 0.73
CA ARG A 555 11.52 35.98 -0.11
C ARG A 555 11.84 35.32 -1.43
N PHE A 556 10.92 34.49 -1.88
CA PHE A 556 11.07 33.73 -3.15
C PHE A 556 11.11 34.65 -4.38
N LEU A 557 10.44 35.79 -4.32
CA LEU A 557 10.39 36.79 -5.40
C LEU A 557 10.92 38.12 -4.89
N GLN A 558 11.97 38.61 -5.52
CA GLN A 558 12.63 39.90 -5.23
C GLN A 558 12.98 40.59 -6.55
N ALA A 559 12.41 41.79 -6.77
CA ALA A 559 12.56 42.50 -8.03
C ALA A 559 14.01 42.91 -8.34
N GLU A 560 14.80 43.19 -7.29
CA GLU A 560 16.17 43.68 -7.41
C GLU A 560 17.23 42.56 -7.33
N ASP A 561 16.85 41.34 -6.88
CA ASP A 561 17.73 40.17 -6.80
C ASP A 561 17.28 39.09 -7.77
N VAL A 562 17.67 39.21 -9.03
CA VAL A 562 17.32 38.27 -10.10
C VAL A 562 17.96 36.88 -9.86
N VAL A 563 19.22 36.86 -9.38
CA VAL A 563 19.95 35.60 -9.14
C VAL A 563 19.31 34.84 -7.97
N GLY A 564 19.10 35.50 -6.84
CA GLY A 564 18.46 34.89 -5.67
C GLY A 564 17.01 34.46 -5.96
N THR A 565 16.26 35.26 -6.73
CA THR A 565 14.91 34.91 -7.19
C THR A 565 14.94 33.62 -8.03
N SER A 566 15.83 33.54 -9.02
CA SER A 566 15.96 32.39 -9.90
C SER A 566 16.32 31.10 -9.13
N ALA A 567 17.29 31.23 -8.20
CA ALA A 567 17.72 30.13 -7.33
C ALA A 567 16.57 29.61 -6.43
N ARG A 568 15.82 30.53 -5.80
CA ARG A 568 14.67 30.16 -4.94
C ARG A 568 13.50 29.62 -5.72
N LEU A 569 13.25 30.11 -6.94
CA LEU A 569 12.24 29.50 -7.84
C LEU A 569 12.62 28.09 -8.23
N ALA A 570 13.91 27.81 -8.47
CA ALA A 570 14.36 26.43 -8.72
C ALA A 570 14.12 25.51 -7.51
N LEU A 571 14.39 25.99 -6.29
CA LEU A 571 14.10 25.24 -5.06
C LEU A 571 12.58 25.01 -4.86
N VAL A 572 11.75 26.03 -5.09
CA VAL A 572 10.28 25.94 -5.00
C VAL A 572 9.74 24.94 -6.02
N ALA A 573 10.25 24.98 -7.27
CA ALA A 573 9.83 24.06 -8.31
C ALA A 573 10.23 22.60 -7.98
N ALA A 574 11.45 22.37 -7.50
CA ALA A 574 11.91 21.07 -7.03
C ALA A 574 11.06 20.55 -5.85
N THR A 575 10.68 21.42 -4.92
CA THR A 575 9.81 21.09 -3.80
C THR A 575 8.42 20.66 -4.28
N ALA A 576 7.81 21.42 -5.19
CA ALA A 576 6.52 21.08 -5.78
C ALA A 576 6.56 19.70 -6.49
N MET A 577 7.63 19.40 -7.23
CA MET A 577 7.81 18.12 -7.92
C MET A 577 7.88 16.93 -6.95
N VAL A 578 8.64 17.06 -5.87
CA VAL A 578 8.76 15.98 -4.87
C VAL A 578 7.46 15.78 -4.11
N ILE A 579 6.76 16.85 -3.70
CA ILE A 579 5.42 16.73 -3.08
C ILE A 579 4.46 16.04 -4.03
N ARG A 580 4.40 16.47 -5.30
CA ARG A 580 3.55 15.86 -6.33
C ARG A 580 3.86 14.37 -6.53
N SER A 581 5.15 14.01 -6.63
CA SER A 581 5.58 12.61 -6.76
C SER A 581 5.12 11.74 -5.58
N GLY A 582 5.26 12.24 -4.35
CA GLY A 582 4.81 11.53 -3.16
C GLY A 582 3.28 11.42 -3.07
N LEU A 583 2.54 12.49 -3.38
CA LEU A 583 1.07 12.46 -3.43
C LEU A 583 0.58 11.46 -4.48
N PHE A 584 1.24 11.38 -5.65
CA PHE A 584 0.92 10.38 -6.67
C PHE A 584 1.06 8.94 -6.15
N VAL A 585 2.15 8.63 -5.42
CA VAL A 585 2.34 7.32 -4.77
C VAL A 585 1.20 7.02 -3.79
N LEU A 586 0.72 8.01 -3.05
CA LEU A 586 -0.42 7.84 -2.13
C LEU A 586 -1.78 7.81 -2.86
N GLY A 587 -1.82 8.07 -4.17
CA GLY A 587 -3.06 8.21 -4.95
C GLY A 587 -3.89 9.44 -4.55
N VAL A 588 -3.22 10.50 -4.10
CA VAL A 588 -3.78 11.78 -3.68
C VAL A 588 -3.51 12.83 -4.74
N THR A 589 -4.47 13.67 -5.04
CA THR A 589 -4.34 14.74 -6.04
C THR A 589 -3.55 15.91 -5.48
N PRO A 590 -2.48 16.38 -6.14
CA PRO A 590 -1.83 17.62 -5.74
C PRO A 590 -2.72 18.82 -6.02
N ALA A 591 -2.99 19.64 -5.01
CA ALA A 591 -3.78 20.86 -5.18
C ALA A 591 -2.96 21.95 -5.90
N GLU A 592 -3.46 22.42 -7.04
CA GLU A 592 -2.84 23.53 -7.78
C GLU A 592 -3.16 24.88 -7.13
N GLU A 593 -4.35 25.01 -6.55
CA GLU A 593 -4.85 26.20 -5.83
C GLU A 593 -5.68 25.74 -4.62
N MET A 594 -5.59 26.51 -3.56
CA MET A 594 -6.45 26.36 -2.38
C MET A 594 -6.96 27.75 -1.99
N ARG A 595 -8.28 27.88 -1.87
CA ARG A 595 -8.96 29.13 -1.53
C ARG A 595 -9.46 29.10 -0.09
#